data_5694af26fce28e13c5fce4f1dfce8c21
#
_entry.id   5694af26fce28e13c5fce4f1dfce8c21
#
_cell.length_a   1.000
_cell.length_b   1.000
_cell.length_c   1.000
_cell.angle_alpha   90.00
_cell.angle_beta   90.00
_cell.angle_gamma   90.00
#
_symmetry.space_group_name_H-M   'P 1'
#
loop_
_entity.id
_entity.type
_entity.pdbx_description
1 polymer ?
#
loop_
_entity_poly.entity_id
_entity_poly.type
_entity_poly.pdbx_seq_one_letter_code
_entity_poly.pdbx_strand_id
1 'polypeptide(L)'
;MPIAKDKEILSIGQVARKLGIHEQTIRTYERKGLIKPQRTGNQTRYFSKEDVTGIIVIITLTQELGLNLAGVKILFNFARKFNMNNDELIDFIEDHRDSLHLTTI
;
A
#
# COMPACT_ATOMS: atom_id res chain seq x y z
N MET A 1 -28.76 3.46 -0.17
CA MET A 1 -28.09 2.34 0.41
C MET A 1 -26.97 2.74 1.34
N PRO A 2 -27.06 2.39 2.57
CA PRO A 2 -26.02 2.83 3.49
C PRO A 2 -24.69 2.14 3.19
N ILE A 3 -23.66 2.90 3.31
CA ILE A 3 -22.31 2.37 3.18
C ILE A 3 -21.98 1.68 4.49
N ALA A 4 -21.36 0.52 4.40
CA ALA A 4 -20.96 -0.21 5.59
C ALA A 4 -20.04 0.69 6.42
N LYS A 5 -20.21 0.66 7.73
CA LYS A 5 -19.47 1.56 8.61
C LYS A 5 -17.97 1.36 8.55
N ASP A 6 -17.54 0.16 8.22
CA ASP A 6 -16.12 -0.14 8.16
C ASP A 6 -15.53 0.21 6.80
N LYS A 7 -16.33 0.73 5.87
CA LYS A 7 -15.82 1.13 4.58
C LYS A 7 -15.53 2.62 4.60
N GLU A 8 -14.42 2.95 5.16
CA GLU A 8 -13.98 4.31 5.17
C GLU A 8 -13.48 4.67 3.78
N ILE A 9 -13.91 5.81 3.28
CA ILE A 9 -13.48 6.30 1.97
C ILE A 9 -12.73 7.60 2.18
N LEU A 10 -11.50 7.63 1.75
CA LEU A 10 -10.64 8.78 1.98
C LEU A 10 -10.19 9.40 0.66
N SER A 11 -10.02 10.71 0.67
CA SER A 11 -9.40 11.41 -0.46
C SER A 11 -7.89 11.21 -0.40
N ILE A 12 -7.21 11.55 -1.51
CA ILE A 12 -5.75 11.44 -1.55
C ILE A 12 -5.12 12.35 -0.49
N GLY A 13 -5.69 13.54 -0.27
CA GLY A 13 -5.16 14.44 0.76
C GLY A 13 -5.29 13.87 2.15
N GLN A 14 -6.42 13.21 2.42
CA GLN A 14 -6.64 12.58 3.73
C GLN A 14 -5.66 11.45 3.95
N VAL A 15 -5.43 10.63 2.93
CA VAL A 15 -4.48 9.52 3.03
C VAL A 15 -3.07 10.06 3.26
N ALA A 16 -2.68 11.07 2.50
CA ALA A 16 -1.35 11.68 2.64
C ALA A 16 -1.12 12.18 4.05
N ARG A 17 -2.11 12.88 4.61
CA ARG A 17 -2.01 13.39 5.98
C ARG A 17 -1.97 12.26 7.00
N LYS A 18 -2.81 11.27 6.80
CA LYS A 18 -2.89 10.14 7.73
C LYS A 18 -1.57 9.38 7.80
N LEU A 19 -0.91 9.22 6.67
CA LEU A 19 0.32 8.43 6.60
C LEU A 19 1.60 9.27 6.64
N GLY A 20 1.46 10.59 6.65
CA GLY A 20 2.63 11.46 6.73
C GLY A 20 3.48 11.44 5.47
N ILE A 21 2.85 11.32 4.31
CA ILE A 21 3.57 11.31 3.02
C ILE A 21 2.95 12.35 2.10
N HIS A 22 3.64 12.63 1.00
CA HIS A 22 3.15 13.59 0.02
C HIS A 22 2.14 12.95 -0.91
N GLU A 23 1.17 13.73 -1.38
CA GLU A 23 0.21 13.24 -2.36
C GLU A 23 0.92 12.76 -3.63
N GLN A 24 2.01 13.43 -4.01
CA GLN A 24 2.75 13.02 -5.19
C GLN A 24 3.32 11.61 -5.06
N THR A 25 3.71 11.23 -3.86
CA THR A 25 4.19 9.87 -3.60
C THR A 25 3.09 8.86 -3.91
N ILE A 26 1.86 9.15 -3.48
CA ILE A 26 0.73 8.26 -3.74
C ILE A 26 0.45 8.18 -5.24
N ARG A 27 0.52 9.32 -5.94
CA ARG A 27 0.33 9.34 -7.40
C ARG A 27 1.41 8.52 -8.11
N THR A 28 2.63 8.55 -7.59
CA THR A 28 3.72 7.74 -8.14
C THR A 28 3.42 6.27 -7.98
N TYR A 29 2.91 5.86 -6.82
CA TYR A 29 2.56 4.45 -6.60
C TYR A 29 1.49 4.00 -7.59
N GLU A 30 0.50 4.86 -7.83
CA GLU A 30 -0.55 4.55 -8.80
C GLU A 30 0.03 4.45 -10.22
N ARG A 31 0.87 5.41 -10.60
CA ARG A 31 1.46 5.42 -11.93
C ARG A 31 2.32 4.19 -12.17
N LYS A 32 2.98 3.70 -11.13
CA LYS A 32 3.81 2.50 -11.24
C LYS A 32 3.00 1.21 -11.15
N GLY A 33 1.69 1.32 -10.99
CA GLY A 33 0.83 0.14 -10.96
C GLY A 33 0.83 -0.61 -9.64
N LEU A 34 1.23 0.05 -8.56
CA LEU A 34 1.28 -0.59 -7.24
C LEU A 34 -0.05 -0.49 -6.52
N ILE A 35 -0.83 0.53 -6.80
CA ILE A 35 -2.15 0.71 -6.25
C ILE A 35 -3.09 1.13 -7.36
N LYS A 36 -4.38 0.91 -7.16
CA LYS A 36 -5.39 1.27 -8.15
C LYS A 36 -6.62 1.80 -7.41
N PRO A 37 -6.57 3.04 -6.96
CA PRO A 37 -7.72 3.62 -6.26
C PRO A 37 -8.92 3.76 -7.17
N GLN A 38 -10.11 3.73 -6.59
CA GLN A 38 -11.34 3.95 -7.33
C GLN A 38 -11.43 5.44 -7.70
N ARG A 39 -12.26 5.74 -8.69
CA ARG A 39 -12.52 7.11 -9.08
C ARG A 39 -14.01 7.35 -9.12
N THR A 40 -14.40 8.57 -8.73
CA THR A 40 -15.80 8.98 -8.82
C THR A 40 -16.13 9.34 -10.25
N GLY A 41 -17.38 9.67 -10.52
CA GLY A 41 -17.80 10.15 -11.83
C GLY A 41 -17.06 11.39 -12.28
N ASN A 42 -16.51 12.17 -11.35
CA ASN A 42 -15.73 13.35 -11.67
C ASN A 42 -14.23 13.04 -11.73
N GLN A 43 -13.87 11.78 -11.78
CA GLN A 43 -12.49 11.31 -11.87
C GLN A 43 -11.64 11.62 -10.63
N THR A 44 -12.29 11.92 -9.53
CA THR A 44 -11.58 12.15 -8.26
C THR A 44 -11.27 10.81 -7.61
N ARG A 45 -10.03 10.64 -7.17
CA ARG A 45 -9.62 9.41 -6.49
C ARG A 45 -10.26 9.29 -5.13
N TYR A 46 -10.61 8.07 -4.76
CA TYR A 46 -10.94 7.79 -3.38
C TYR A 46 -10.33 6.45 -2.99
N PHE A 47 -9.94 6.36 -1.73
CA PHE A 47 -9.14 5.25 -1.23
C PHE A 47 -9.92 4.50 -0.16
N SER A 48 -9.97 3.19 -0.29
CA SER A 48 -10.59 2.34 0.71
C SER A 48 -9.59 2.01 1.80
N LYS A 49 -10.06 1.38 2.86
CA LYS A 49 -9.18 0.89 3.91
C LYS A 49 -8.14 -0.07 3.34
N GLU A 50 -8.56 -0.91 2.40
CA GLU A 50 -7.66 -1.85 1.75
C GLU A 50 -6.56 -1.12 0.96
N ASP A 51 -6.93 -0.04 0.28
CA ASP A 51 -5.95 0.76 -0.44
C ASP A 51 -4.93 1.36 0.51
N VAL A 52 -5.39 1.86 1.65
CA VAL A 52 -4.49 2.46 2.65
C VAL A 52 -3.53 1.39 3.18
N THR A 53 -4.05 0.20 3.45
CA THR A 53 -3.21 -0.90 3.91
C THR A 53 -2.12 -1.22 2.88
N GLY A 54 -2.50 -1.24 1.60
CA GLY A 54 -1.53 -1.46 0.52
C GLY A 54 -0.43 -0.40 0.50
N ILE A 55 -0.80 0.85 0.72
CA ILE A 55 0.18 1.93 0.76
C ILE A 55 1.13 1.76 1.96
N ILE A 56 0.60 1.35 3.10
CA ILE A 56 1.43 1.09 4.27
C ILE A 56 2.45 -0.01 3.97
N VAL A 57 2.02 -1.06 3.28
CA VAL A 57 2.95 -2.13 2.89
C VAL A 57 4.07 -1.57 2.01
N ILE A 58 3.73 -0.72 1.03
CA ILE A 58 4.73 -0.14 0.15
C ILE A 58 5.73 0.69 0.95
N ILE A 59 5.24 1.51 1.87
CA ILE A 59 6.11 2.35 2.70
C ILE A 59 7.05 1.48 3.53
N THR A 60 6.51 0.43 4.14
CA THR A 60 7.32 -0.47 4.96
C THR A 60 8.41 -1.13 4.13
N LEU A 61 8.05 -1.66 2.96
CA LEU A 61 9.00 -2.35 2.12
C LEU A 61 10.09 -1.42 1.60
N THR A 62 9.73 -0.19 1.25
CA THR A 62 10.70 0.73 0.67
C THR A 62 11.53 1.44 1.74
N GLN A 63 10.90 1.96 2.77
CA GLN A 63 11.61 2.80 3.75
C GLN A 63 12.25 2.01 4.86
N GLU A 64 11.65 0.92 5.27
CA GLU A 64 12.22 0.12 6.36
C GLU A 64 13.10 -1.02 5.86
N LEU A 65 12.72 -1.65 4.75
CA LEU A 65 13.44 -2.82 4.26
C LEU A 65 14.26 -2.54 3.01
N GLY A 66 14.19 -1.34 2.48
CA GLY A 66 15.09 -0.92 1.41
C GLY A 66 14.79 -1.41 0.01
N LEU A 67 13.58 -1.93 -0.22
CA LEU A 67 13.21 -2.34 -1.57
C LEU A 67 12.97 -1.11 -2.44
N ASN A 68 13.28 -1.21 -3.72
CA ASN A 68 12.85 -0.18 -4.65
C ASN A 68 11.45 -0.56 -5.16
N LEU A 69 10.81 0.35 -5.90
CA LEU A 69 9.44 0.13 -6.33
C LEU A 69 9.30 -1.06 -7.28
N ALA A 70 10.32 -1.35 -8.07
CA ALA A 70 10.28 -2.51 -8.95
C ALA A 70 10.23 -3.80 -8.13
N GLY A 71 11.01 -3.87 -7.07
CA GLY A 71 11.00 -5.03 -6.17
C GLY A 71 9.67 -5.18 -5.47
N VAL A 72 9.08 -4.06 -5.04
CA VAL A 72 7.75 -4.07 -4.42
C VAL A 72 6.73 -4.62 -5.41
N LYS A 73 6.80 -4.20 -6.66
CA LYS A 73 5.85 -4.66 -7.67
C LYS A 73 5.96 -6.16 -7.90
N ILE A 74 7.18 -6.67 -7.95
CA ILE A 74 7.39 -8.11 -8.09
C ILE A 74 6.78 -8.85 -6.90
N LEU A 75 7.00 -8.34 -5.70
CA LEU A 75 6.46 -8.97 -4.50
C LEU A 75 4.93 -8.95 -4.51
N PHE A 76 4.33 -7.84 -4.92
CA PHE A 76 2.88 -7.75 -5.00
C PHE A 76 2.32 -8.74 -6.01
N ASN A 77 2.98 -8.89 -7.16
CA ASN A 77 2.54 -9.84 -8.18
C ASN A 77 2.66 -11.26 -7.66
N PHE A 78 3.73 -11.56 -6.93
CA PHE A 78 3.92 -12.86 -6.32
C PHE A 78 2.80 -13.15 -5.30
N ALA A 79 2.54 -12.17 -4.42
CA ALA A 79 1.50 -12.32 -3.41
C ALA A 79 0.13 -12.55 -4.05
N ARG A 80 -0.17 -11.82 -5.12
CA ARG A 80 -1.45 -11.97 -5.81
C ARG A 80 -1.58 -13.36 -6.43
N LYS A 81 -0.48 -13.90 -6.96
CA LYS A 81 -0.52 -15.22 -7.55
C LYS A 81 -0.90 -16.29 -6.54
N PHE A 82 -0.56 -16.09 -5.29
CA PHE A 82 -0.89 -17.03 -4.22
C PHE A 82 -2.06 -16.57 -3.38
N ASN A 83 -2.84 -15.61 -3.90
CA ASN A 83 -4.05 -15.10 -3.24
C ASN A 83 -3.77 -14.55 -1.85
N MET A 84 -2.60 -14.00 -1.65
CA MET A 84 -2.23 -13.38 -0.38
C MET A 84 -2.70 -11.93 -0.39
N ASN A 85 -3.49 -11.54 0.60
CA ASN A 85 -3.97 -10.17 0.69
C ASN A 85 -2.97 -9.31 1.45
N ASN A 86 -3.27 -8.01 1.56
CA ASN A 86 -2.35 -7.08 2.20
C ASN A 86 -2.12 -7.38 3.67
N ASP A 87 -3.16 -7.79 4.39
CA ASP A 87 -3.00 -8.13 5.81
C ASP A 87 -2.08 -9.32 5.99
N GLU A 88 -2.22 -10.32 5.14
CA GLU A 88 -1.35 -11.49 5.18
C GLU A 88 0.08 -11.13 4.84
N LEU A 89 0.25 -10.20 3.91
CA LEU A 89 1.58 -9.75 3.54
C LEU A 89 2.23 -8.97 4.69
N ILE A 90 1.46 -8.14 5.37
CA ILE A 90 1.95 -7.43 6.54
C ILE A 90 2.37 -8.43 7.62
N ASP A 91 1.54 -9.44 7.88
CA ASP A 91 1.87 -10.46 8.88
C ASP A 91 3.16 -11.18 8.52
N PHE A 92 3.35 -11.50 7.26
CA PHE A 92 4.58 -12.16 6.82
C PHE A 92 5.79 -11.25 7.07
N ILE A 93 5.67 -9.96 6.74
CA ILE A 93 6.76 -9.01 6.94
C ILE A 93 7.09 -8.89 8.42
N GLU A 94 6.06 -8.78 9.28
CA GLU A 94 6.29 -8.64 10.71
C GLU A 94 6.93 -9.88 11.30
N ASP A 95 6.49 -11.06 10.86
CA ASP A 95 7.03 -12.32 11.36
C ASP A 95 8.49 -12.53 10.99
N HIS A 96 8.92 -11.92 9.88
CA HIS A 96 10.26 -12.14 9.34
C HIS A 96 11.10 -10.87 9.33
N ARG A 97 10.65 -9.85 10.04
CA ARG A 97 11.31 -8.53 9.98
C ARG A 97 12.80 -8.61 10.30
N ASP A 98 13.14 -9.32 11.37
CA ASP A 98 14.55 -9.39 11.77
C ASP A 98 15.42 -10.12 10.75
N SER A 99 14.88 -11.18 10.16
CA SER A 99 15.65 -11.91 9.15
C SER A 99 15.70 -11.17 7.82
N LEU A 100 14.76 -10.27 7.56
CA LEU A 100 14.77 -9.46 6.35
C LEU A 100 15.72 -8.27 6.45
N HIS A 101 16.05 -7.87 7.66
CA HIS A 101 17.07 -6.87 7.84
C HIS A 101 18.43 -7.56 7.75
N LEU A 102 18.98 -7.48 6.61
CA LEU A 102 20.27 -8.04 6.36
C LEU A 102 21.29 -7.13 6.88
N THR A 103 21.45 -7.17 8.12
CA THR A 103 22.19 -6.28 8.60
C THR A 103 23.44 -6.62 8.45
N THR A 104 24.07 -6.48 8.36
CA THR A 104 24.95 -6.71 8.34
C THR A 104 25.81 -6.62 8.66
N ILE A 105 26.30 -6.77 8.86
CA ILE A 105 27.28 -6.92 9.22
C ILE A 105 28.12 -6.07 9.03
#